data_8edd8c1f4034da1948e5a24f91706495
#
_entry.id   8edd8c1f4034da1948e5a24f91706495
#
_cell.length_a   1.000
_cell.length_b   1.000
_cell.length_c   1.000
_cell.angle_alpha   90.00
_cell.angle_beta   90.00
_cell.angle_gamma   90.00
#
_symmetry.space_group_name_H-M   'P 1'
#
loop_
_entity.id
_entity.type
_entity.pdbx_description
1 polymer ?
#
loop_
_entity_poly.entity_id
_entity_poly.type
_entity_poly.pdbx_seq_one_letter_code
_entity_poly.pdbx_strand_id
1 'polypeptide(L)'
;MYKANPASVPRSERIVRRATCAPGDSLGQAVRVTLPRSGNLWRVAGVTSLTLTANSPAVGVIIKKLSPTVCFVQFHGTAPFTVYSGLQPGRVYVVGTDGKPAAPSDANYPPIGGADAFQQIGVATSDDELFIQPLSASEAAPSPSGVRLHHQALAGAVDGANTTFTSALKFAAAGPSRESVYYNGVQLEAGAGNDYTVSESGGPSTGFDTINFIFAPKVGDKVWIDFEPTS
;
A
#
# COMPACT_ATOMS: atom_id res chain seq x y z
N MET A 1 -44.29 -27.34 7.11
CA MET A 1 -43.29 -26.33 7.46
C MET A 1 -41.92 -26.91 7.15
N TYR A 2 -41.38 -26.66 5.94
CA TYR A 2 -40.07 -27.17 5.51
C TYR A 2 -39.00 -26.30 6.19
N LYS A 3 -38.22 -26.89 7.11
CA LYS A 3 -36.97 -26.26 7.56
C LYS A 3 -35.96 -26.40 6.42
N ALA A 4 -35.68 -25.29 5.74
CA ALA A 4 -34.56 -25.23 4.83
C ALA A 4 -33.30 -25.55 5.63
N ASN A 5 -32.63 -26.63 5.27
CA ASN A 5 -31.28 -26.95 5.73
C ASN A 5 -30.37 -25.82 5.23
N PRO A 6 -29.67 -25.07 6.08
CA PRO A 6 -28.74 -24.08 5.58
C PRO A 6 -27.73 -24.83 4.70
N ALA A 7 -27.78 -24.55 3.40
CA ALA A 7 -26.84 -25.08 2.44
C ALA A 7 -25.45 -24.86 3.04
N SER A 8 -24.70 -25.95 3.23
CA SER A 8 -23.30 -25.88 3.64
C SER A 8 -22.58 -24.96 2.65
N VAL A 9 -22.23 -23.78 3.12
CA VAL A 9 -21.33 -22.87 2.38
C VAL A 9 -20.16 -23.75 1.96
N PRO A 10 -19.84 -23.86 0.66
CA PRO A 10 -18.71 -24.68 0.25
C PRO A 10 -17.49 -24.16 1.03
N ARG A 11 -16.89 -25.02 1.84
CA ARG A 11 -15.65 -24.69 2.54
C ARG A 11 -14.68 -24.34 1.45
N SER A 12 -14.29 -23.07 1.37
CA SER A 12 -13.26 -22.60 0.46
C SER A 12 -12.10 -23.58 0.54
N GLU A 13 -11.69 -24.14 -0.58
CA GLU A 13 -10.65 -25.18 -0.60
C GLU A 13 -9.40 -24.63 0.09
N ARG A 14 -9.08 -25.20 1.24
CA ARG A 14 -7.87 -24.85 1.98
C ARG A 14 -6.67 -25.51 1.33
N ILE A 15 -5.72 -24.72 0.91
CA ILE A 15 -4.44 -25.24 0.42
C ILE A 15 -3.41 -25.10 1.54
N VAL A 16 -3.12 -26.22 2.20
CA VAL A 16 -2.12 -26.32 3.27
C VAL A 16 -1.03 -27.29 2.87
N ARG A 17 0.23 -26.92 3.12
CA ARG A 17 1.39 -27.76 2.85
C ARG A 17 2.32 -27.79 4.05
N ARG A 18 2.96 -28.93 4.25
CA ARG A 18 4.07 -29.07 5.21
C ARG A 18 5.33 -28.46 4.59
N ALA A 19 6.06 -27.69 5.37
CA ALA A 19 7.26 -26.99 4.94
C ALA A 19 8.34 -27.00 6.02
N THR A 20 9.59 -26.78 5.63
CA THR A 20 10.65 -26.38 6.55
C THR A 20 10.68 -24.86 6.67
N CYS A 21 10.87 -24.35 7.87
CA CYS A 21 10.91 -22.93 8.21
C CYS A 21 12.13 -22.63 9.10
N ALA A 22 12.46 -21.37 9.29
CA ALA A 22 13.49 -20.98 10.23
C ALA A 22 13.03 -21.15 11.69
N PRO A 23 13.95 -21.40 12.63
CA PRO A 23 13.59 -21.52 14.06
C PRO A 23 12.88 -20.28 14.61
N GLY A 24 13.26 -19.08 14.12
CA GLY A 24 12.67 -17.79 14.51
C GLY A 24 11.32 -17.46 13.87
N ASP A 25 10.91 -18.20 12.83
CA ASP A 25 9.61 -17.97 12.23
C ASP A 25 8.48 -18.30 13.21
N SER A 26 7.45 -17.48 13.25
CA SER A 26 6.37 -17.56 14.23
C SER A 26 5.03 -17.94 13.61
N LEU A 27 4.09 -18.34 14.45
CA LEU A 27 2.70 -18.59 14.08
C LEU A 27 2.06 -17.28 13.56
N GLY A 28 1.28 -17.38 12.50
CA GLY A 28 0.65 -16.21 11.85
C GLY A 28 1.56 -15.42 10.93
N GLN A 29 2.85 -15.72 10.88
CA GLN A 29 3.81 -15.00 10.05
C GLN A 29 3.64 -15.36 8.57
N ALA A 30 3.68 -14.34 7.72
CA ALA A 30 3.76 -14.47 6.27
C ALA A 30 5.10 -15.07 5.85
N VAL A 31 5.08 -15.90 4.83
CA VAL A 31 6.27 -16.61 4.34
C VAL A 31 6.39 -16.56 2.82
N ARG A 32 7.63 -16.57 2.33
CA ARG A 32 7.98 -16.82 0.93
C ARG A 32 8.58 -18.19 0.74
N VAL A 33 8.51 -18.72 -0.48
CA VAL A 33 9.22 -19.94 -0.84
C VAL A 33 10.70 -19.62 -1.07
N THR A 34 11.57 -20.44 -0.51
CA THR A 34 13.01 -20.38 -0.75
C THR A 34 13.50 -21.64 -1.47
N LEU A 35 14.43 -21.49 -2.37
CA LEU A 35 15.04 -22.60 -3.11
C LEU A 35 16.44 -22.90 -2.55
N PRO A 36 16.93 -24.16 -2.69
CA PRO A 36 16.24 -25.34 -3.19
C PRO A 36 15.30 -25.97 -2.17
N ARG A 37 14.40 -26.85 -2.65
CA ARG A 37 13.56 -27.69 -1.75
C ARG A 37 14.45 -28.62 -0.95
N SER A 38 14.03 -28.95 0.29
CA SER A 38 14.70 -29.95 1.13
C SER A 38 13.91 -31.28 1.01
N GLY A 39 14.35 -32.19 0.14
CA GLY A 39 13.60 -33.39 -0.18
C GLY A 39 12.21 -33.07 -0.75
N ASN A 40 11.17 -33.71 -0.20
CA ASN A 40 9.78 -33.46 -0.62
C ASN A 40 9.11 -32.28 0.09
N LEU A 41 9.84 -31.54 0.97
CA LEU A 41 9.29 -30.41 1.70
C LEU A 41 9.62 -29.09 1.00
N TRP A 42 8.65 -28.20 1.01
CA TRP A 42 8.86 -26.81 0.67
C TRP A 42 9.79 -26.18 1.72
N ARG A 43 10.72 -25.34 1.27
CA ARG A 43 11.43 -24.45 2.17
C ARG A 43 10.77 -23.09 2.15
N VAL A 44 10.47 -22.58 3.34
CA VAL A 44 9.91 -21.24 3.47
C VAL A 44 10.75 -20.43 4.45
N ALA A 45 10.71 -19.13 4.31
CA ALA A 45 11.27 -18.16 5.25
C ALA A 45 10.24 -17.09 5.56
N GLY A 46 10.18 -16.66 6.80
CA GLY A 46 9.36 -15.52 7.20
C GLY A 46 9.73 -14.27 6.43
N VAL A 47 8.74 -13.47 6.12
CA VAL A 47 8.92 -12.16 5.46
C VAL A 47 8.27 -11.07 6.30
N THR A 48 8.80 -9.87 6.18
CA THR A 48 8.23 -8.62 6.69
C THR A 48 8.00 -7.68 5.52
N SER A 49 7.28 -6.59 5.71
CA SER A 49 7.14 -5.57 4.67
C SER A 49 8.48 -5.09 4.11
N LEU A 50 9.50 -4.96 4.95
CA LEU A 50 10.88 -4.57 4.56
C LEU A 50 11.60 -5.61 3.70
N THR A 51 11.26 -6.89 3.82
CA THR A 51 11.94 -7.99 3.11
C THR A 51 11.16 -8.49 1.90
N LEU A 52 9.95 -7.96 1.70
CA LEU A 52 9.15 -8.21 0.50
C LEU A 52 9.75 -7.51 -0.71
N THR A 53 9.68 -8.18 -1.86
CA THR A 53 9.95 -7.56 -3.16
C THR A 53 8.98 -8.15 -4.19
N ALA A 54 8.81 -7.49 -5.34
CA ALA A 54 8.01 -8.00 -6.44
C ALA A 54 8.49 -9.39 -6.90
N ASN A 55 9.79 -9.66 -6.81
CA ASN A 55 10.42 -10.92 -7.19
C ASN A 55 10.43 -11.97 -6.07
N SER A 56 10.04 -11.59 -4.85
CA SER A 56 10.07 -12.46 -3.67
C SER A 56 8.84 -12.21 -2.77
N PRO A 57 7.62 -12.40 -3.31
CA PRO A 57 6.39 -12.13 -2.58
C PRO A 57 6.15 -13.17 -1.48
N ALA A 58 5.33 -12.81 -0.51
CA ALA A 58 4.72 -13.78 0.39
C ALA A 58 3.76 -14.68 -0.39
N VAL A 59 3.76 -15.95 -0.07
CA VAL A 59 2.90 -16.95 -0.73
C VAL A 59 1.87 -17.58 0.20
N GLY A 60 1.98 -17.31 1.51
CA GLY A 60 1.09 -17.87 2.51
C GLY A 60 1.49 -17.48 3.92
N VAL A 61 0.87 -18.11 4.90
CA VAL A 61 1.13 -17.87 6.33
C VAL A 61 1.38 -19.18 7.09
N ILE A 62 2.18 -19.14 8.14
CA ILE A 62 2.39 -20.26 9.04
C ILE A 62 1.15 -20.42 9.96
N ILE A 63 0.46 -21.53 9.84
CA ILE A 63 -0.74 -21.81 10.64
C ILE A 63 -0.49 -22.79 11.78
N LYS A 64 0.65 -23.47 11.77
CA LYS A 64 1.06 -24.40 12.86
C LYS A 64 2.55 -24.67 12.77
N LYS A 65 3.24 -24.67 13.92
CA LYS A 65 4.60 -25.19 14.05
C LYS A 65 4.54 -26.60 14.60
N LEU A 66 5.25 -27.54 13.96
CA LEU A 66 5.41 -28.92 14.41
C LEU A 66 6.71 -29.11 15.17
N SER A 67 7.72 -28.34 14.83
CA SER A 67 9.03 -28.26 15.49
C SER A 67 9.64 -26.88 15.22
N PRO A 68 10.79 -26.53 15.78
CA PRO A 68 11.46 -25.26 15.45
C PRO A 68 11.66 -25.04 13.94
N THR A 69 11.88 -26.11 13.18
CA THR A 69 12.21 -26.03 11.76
C THR A 69 11.17 -26.64 10.82
N VAL A 70 10.00 -27.06 11.33
CA VAL A 70 8.92 -27.66 10.52
C VAL A 70 7.61 -27.02 10.86
N CYS A 71 6.87 -26.61 9.84
CA CYS A 71 5.59 -25.94 9.97
C CYS A 71 4.58 -26.41 8.91
N PHE A 72 3.32 -26.05 9.15
CA PHE A 72 2.28 -26.03 8.12
C PHE A 72 2.08 -24.59 7.64
N VAL A 73 2.08 -24.42 6.33
CA VAL A 73 1.80 -23.16 5.66
C VAL A 73 0.49 -23.26 4.92
N GLN A 74 -0.37 -22.28 5.12
CA GLN A 74 -1.59 -22.11 4.37
C GLN A 74 -1.35 -21.11 3.24
N PHE A 75 -1.61 -21.53 2.02
CA PHE A 75 -1.44 -20.75 0.80
C PHE A 75 -2.74 -20.11 0.34
N HIS A 76 -3.88 -20.72 0.70
CA HIS A 76 -5.20 -20.24 0.30
C HIS A 76 -6.26 -20.71 1.28
N GLY A 77 -7.37 -19.97 1.40
CA GLY A 77 -8.53 -20.32 2.20
C GLY A 77 -8.48 -19.79 3.64
N THR A 78 -9.49 -20.07 4.43
CA THR A 78 -9.64 -19.54 5.79
C THR A 78 -8.62 -20.14 6.75
N ALA A 79 -7.80 -19.30 7.36
CA ALA A 79 -6.88 -19.68 8.42
C ALA A 79 -7.65 -19.99 9.72
N PRO A 80 -7.20 -20.96 10.53
CA PRO A 80 -7.91 -21.34 11.74
C PRO A 80 -7.84 -20.23 12.79
N PHE A 81 -8.90 -20.10 13.58
CA PHE A 81 -9.07 -19.13 14.66
C PHE A 81 -7.95 -19.10 15.71
N THR A 82 -7.20 -20.17 15.84
CA THR A 82 -6.07 -20.25 16.80
C THR A 82 -4.85 -19.43 16.38
N VAL A 83 -4.86 -18.85 15.17
CA VAL A 83 -3.72 -18.10 14.60
C VAL A 83 -3.85 -16.61 14.84
N TYR A 84 -5.06 -16.08 14.77
CA TYR A 84 -5.35 -14.65 14.84
C TYR A 84 -6.40 -14.35 15.92
N SER A 85 -6.43 -13.08 16.34
CA SER A 85 -7.45 -12.55 17.24
C SER A 85 -7.54 -11.04 17.05
N GLY A 86 -8.72 -10.47 17.26
CA GLY A 86 -8.93 -9.02 17.17
C GLY A 86 -8.94 -8.49 15.74
N LEU A 87 -9.15 -9.36 14.74
CA LEU A 87 -9.33 -8.94 13.36
C LEU A 87 -10.66 -8.19 13.20
N GLN A 88 -10.73 -7.32 12.21
CA GLN A 88 -11.97 -6.62 11.86
C GLN A 88 -12.60 -7.27 10.63
N PRO A 89 -13.79 -7.88 10.73
CA PRO A 89 -14.45 -8.55 9.61
C PRO A 89 -14.60 -7.64 8.40
N GLY A 90 -14.35 -8.18 7.21
CA GLY A 90 -14.39 -7.44 5.94
C GLY A 90 -13.17 -6.58 5.66
N ARG A 91 -12.22 -6.46 6.59
CA ARG A 91 -11.02 -5.65 6.39
C ARG A 91 -9.93 -6.42 5.65
N VAL A 92 -9.24 -5.70 4.77
CA VAL A 92 -8.04 -6.19 4.08
C VAL A 92 -6.83 -6.10 5.01
N TYR A 93 -6.01 -7.13 5.00
CA TYR A 93 -4.77 -7.21 5.76
C TYR A 93 -3.58 -7.37 4.82
N VAL A 94 -2.50 -6.66 5.13
CA VAL A 94 -1.22 -6.70 4.41
C VAL A 94 -0.15 -7.36 5.27
N VAL A 95 1.00 -7.66 4.68
CA VAL A 95 2.18 -8.11 5.44
C VAL A 95 2.72 -6.94 6.25
N GLY A 96 2.72 -7.07 7.56
CA GLY A 96 3.20 -6.04 8.49
C GLY A 96 4.73 -5.98 8.62
N THR A 97 5.22 -4.98 9.36
CA THR A 97 6.65 -4.79 9.64
C THR A 97 7.24 -5.93 10.49
N ASP A 98 6.41 -6.64 11.23
CA ASP A 98 6.76 -7.86 12.00
C ASP A 98 6.50 -9.15 11.23
N GLY A 99 6.02 -9.06 10.00
CA GLY A 99 5.67 -10.19 9.14
C GLY A 99 4.30 -10.80 9.41
N LYS A 100 3.53 -10.29 10.36
CA LYS A 100 2.14 -10.72 10.60
C LYS A 100 1.16 -9.86 9.79
N PRO A 101 -0.07 -10.34 9.57
CA PRO A 101 -1.10 -9.52 8.97
C PRO A 101 -1.34 -8.24 9.75
N ALA A 102 -1.37 -7.11 9.07
CA ALA A 102 -1.60 -5.79 9.64
C ALA A 102 -2.67 -5.02 8.85
N ALA A 103 -3.50 -4.24 9.55
CA ALA A 103 -4.48 -3.32 8.97
C ALA A 103 -4.03 -1.86 9.20
N PRO A 104 -4.57 -0.87 8.48
CA PRO A 104 -4.13 0.52 8.55
C PRO A 104 -4.08 1.19 9.94
N SER A 105 -4.80 0.63 10.93
CA SER A 105 -4.77 1.12 12.32
C SER A 105 -3.77 0.42 13.22
N ASP A 106 -3.08 -0.60 12.72
CA ASP A 106 -2.20 -1.43 13.53
C ASP A 106 -0.81 -0.83 13.60
N ALA A 107 -0.14 -0.97 14.75
CA ALA A 107 1.20 -0.42 14.96
C ALA A 107 2.27 -1.05 14.06
N ASN A 108 2.03 -2.27 13.57
CA ASN A 108 2.90 -2.98 12.64
C ASN A 108 2.50 -2.80 11.16
N TYR A 109 1.55 -1.88 10.87
CA TYR A 109 1.21 -1.56 9.48
C TYR A 109 2.40 -0.85 8.81
N PRO A 110 2.79 -1.25 7.58
CA PRO A 110 3.91 -0.61 6.89
C PRO A 110 3.67 0.89 6.71
N PRO A 111 4.68 1.73 6.95
CA PRO A 111 4.54 3.17 6.78
C PRO A 111 4.25 3.53 5.32
N ILE A 112 3.28 4.40 5.10
CA ILE A 112 2.90 4.88 3.78
C ILE A 112 4.01 5.78 3.25
N GLY A 113 4.46 5.53 2.01
CA GLY A 113 5.55 6.31 1.40
C GLY A 113 6.96 5.88 1.84
N GLY A 114 7.07 4.83 2.66
CA GLY A 114 8.35 4.22 3.04
C GLY A 114 8.95 3.32 1.96
N ALA A 115 10.12 2.75 2.25
CA ALA A 115 10.77 1.74 1.40
C ALA A 115 10.11 0.36 1.50
N ASP A 116 9.12 0.19 2.38
CA ASP A 116 8.44 -1.06 2.65
C ASP A 116 7.57 -1.48 1.46
N ALA A 117 7.67 -2.74 1.08
CA ALA A 117 6.77 -3.30 0.08
C ALA A 117 5.40 -3.60 0.68
N PHE A 118 4.36 -3.37 -0.11
CA PHE A 118 2.98 -3.70 0.22
C PHE A 118 2.53 -4.97 -0.48
N GLN A 119 2.02 -5.90 0.29
CA GLN A 119 1.38 -7.08 -0.26
C GLN A 119 0.14 -7.42 0.57
N GLN A 120 -1.01 -7.47 -0.07
CA GLN A 120 -2.21 -8.02 0.55
C GLN A 120 -1.99 -9.51 0.82
N ILE A 121 -2.29 -9.94 2.04
CA ILE A 121 -2.20 -11.35 2.45
C ILE A 121 -3.57 -12.00 2.61
N GLY A 122 -4.60 -11.22 2.89
CA GLY A 122 -5.95 -11.74 3.04
C GLY A 122 -6.99 -10.72 3.47
N VAL A 123 -8.20 -11.22 3.72
CA VAL A 123 -9.35 -10.46 4.23
C VAL A 123 -9.91 -11.16 5.47
N ALA A 124 -10.17 -10.43 6.55
CA ALA A 124 -10.80 -10.99 7.72
C ALA A 124 -12.26 -11.40 7.44
N THR A 125 -12.62 -12.61 7.80
CA THR A 125 -13.99 -13.14 7.71
C THR A 125 -14.73 -13.06 9.04
N SER A 126 -13.98 -13.08 10.15
CA SER A 126 -14.44 -12.84 11.51
C SER A 126 -13.35 -12.12 12.31
N ASP A 127 -13.51 -11.95 13.62
CA ASP A 127 -12.53 -11.37 14.52
C ASP A 127 -11.30 -12.26 14.77
N ASP A 128 -11.38 -13.53 14.40
CA ASP A 128 -10.34 -14.56 14.59
C ASP A 128 -10.02 -15.38 13.33
N GLU A 129 -10.68 -15.09 12.20
CA GLU A 129 -10.47 -15.80 10.94
C GLU A 129 -10.01 -14.86 9.83
N LEU A 130 -8.93 -15.24 9.16
CA LEU A 130 -8.40 -14.55 7.98
C LEU A 130 -8.49 -15.47 6.76
N PHE A 131 -9.19 -15.04 5.72
CA PHE A 131 -9.16 -15.69 4.42
C PHE A 131 -7.86 -15.32 3.72
N ILE A 132 -6.95 -16.30 3.62
CA ILE A 132 -5.63 -16.13 3.02
C ILE A 132 -5.76 -16.15 1.50
N GLN A 133 -5.35 -15.07 0.88
CA GLN A 133 -5.28 -14.87 -0.57
C GLN A 133 -4.17 -13.88 -0.88
N PRO A 134 -2.89 -14.30 -0.86
CA PRO A 134 -1.79 -13.41 -1.19
C PRO A 134 -1.92 -12.88 -2.61
N LEU A 135 -1.90 -11.58 -2.76
CA LEU A 135 -1.81 -10.90 -4.05
C LEU A 135 -0.35 -10.60 -4.39
N SER A 136 -0.11 -10.07 -5.59
CA SER A 136 1.25 -9.63 -5.97
C SER A 136 1.76 -8.55 -5.00
N ALA A 137 3.02 -8.64 -4.61
CA ALA A 137 3.69 -7.57 -3.89
C ALA A 137 3.89 -6.36 -4.81
N SER A 138 3.65 -5.17 -4.30
CA SER A 138 4.07 -3.92 -4.94
C SER A 138 5.30 -3.38 -4.19
N GLU A 139 6.28 -2.86 -4.92
CA GLU A 139 7.52 -2.30 -4.35
C GLU A 139 7.31 -0.95 -3.66
N ALA A 140 6.14 -0.36 -3.82
CA ALA A 140 5.74 0.81 -3.07
C ALA A 140 4.44 0.50 -2.34
N ALA A 141 4.32 0.97 -1.10
CA ALA A 141 3.01 1.19 -0.53
C ALA A 141 2.15 1.82 -1.62
N PRO A 142 0.93 1.33 -1.90
CA PRO A 142 0.00 2.19 -2.56
C PRO A 142 0.01 3.45 -1.70
N SER A 143 0.68 4.47 -2.20
CA SER A 143 0.45 5.81 -1.69
C SER A 143 -1.06 5.89 -1.48
N PRO A 144 -1.62 6.50 -0.42
CA PRO A 144 -3.04 6.83 -0.38
C PRO A 144 -3.43 7.70 -1.57
N SER A 145 -2.51 7.88 -2.48
CA SER A 145 -2.58 8.38 -3.83
C SER A 145 -3.39 7.43 -4.70
N GLY A 146 -4.60 7.49 -4.57
CA GLY A 146 -5.64 7.20 -5.49
C GLY A 146 -6.66 8.31 -5.46
N VAL A 147 -6.51 9.23 -4.53
CA VAL A 147 -7.38 10.40 -4.48
C VAL A 147 -6.61 11.56 -5.11
N ARG A 148 -6.72 11.66 -6.43
CA ARG A 148 -6.34 12.91 -7.10
C ARG A 148 -7.24 14.01 -6.58
N LEU A 149 -6.67 14.98 -5.92
CA LEU A 149 -7.39 16.18 -5.49
C LEU A 149 -7.60 17.07 -6.71
N HIS A 150 -8.86 17.43 -6.94
CA HIS A 150 -9.25 18.27 -8.07
C HIS A 150 -9.57 19.69 -7.61
N HIS A 151 -9.28 20.66 -8.47
CA HIS A 151 -9.65 22.08 -8.27
C HIS A 151 -9.17 22.64 -6.93
N GLN A 152 -7.95 22.29 -6.50
CA GLN A 152 -7.38 22.84 -5.29
C GLN A 152 -6.91 24.27 -5.57
N ALA A 153 -7.34 25.20 -4.72
CA ALA A 153 -6.91 26.60 -4.83
C ALA A 153 -5.43 26.70 -4.46
N LEU A 154 -4.69 27.47 -5.24
CA LEU A 154 -3.32 27.84 -4.92
C LEU A 154 -3.31 29.09 -4.04
N ALA A 155 -2.50 29.11 -3.00
CA ALA A 155 -2.27 30.26 -2.16
C ALA A 155 -1.26 31.21 -2.84
N GLY A 156 -1.59 32.49 -2.91
CA GLY A 156 -0.80 33.54 -3.54
C GLY A 156 -1.69 34.68 -4.03
N ALA A 157 -1.18 35.88 -4.12
CA ALA A 157 -1.93 37.03 -4.63
C ALA A 157 -2.09 36.93 -6.16
N VAL A 158 -3.32 37.04 -6.65
CA VAL A 158 -3.64 37.15 -8.08
C VAL A 158 -3.78 38.64 -8.39
N ASP A 159 -2.65 39.36 -8.56
CA ASP A 159 -2.57 40.81 -8.55
C ASP A 159 -1.89 41.40 -9.80
N GLY A 160 -1.46 40.55 -10.74
CA GLY A 160 -0.72 40.96 -11.93
C GLY A 160 0.78 41.17 -11.71
N ALA A 161 1.28 40.90 -10.51
CA ALA A 161 2.71 41.02 -10.18
C ALA A 161 3.28 39.70 -9.64
N ASN A 162 2.50 38.94 -8.85
CA ASN A 162 2.94 37.68 -8.26
C ASN A 162 2.97 36.57 -9.30
N THR A 163 4.07 35.82 -9.33
CA THR A 163 4.26 34.65 -10.22
C THR A 163 4.37 33.33 -9.42
N THR A 164 4.46 33.42 -8.08
CA THR A 164 4.71 32.26 -7.22
C THR A 164 3.49 31.95 -6.38
N PHE A 165 3.01 30.70 -6.46
CA PHE A 165 1.84 30.19 -5.74
C PHE A 165 2.20 28.91 -5.01
N THR A 166 1.50 28.63 -3.90
CA THR A 166 1.74 27.42 -3.11
C THR A 166 0.48 26.59 -2.98
N SER A 167 0.63 25.27 -3.01
CA SER A 167 -0.43 24.33 -2.67
C SER A 167 -0.48 24.09 -1.16
N ALA A 168 -1.67 23.75 -0.64
CA ALA A 168 -1.84 23.46 0.78
C ALA A 168 -1.19 22.13 1.20
N LEU A 169 -1.01 21.22 0.27
CA LEU A 169 -0.41 19.91 0.46
C LEU A 169 0.70 19.70 -0.56
N LYS A 170 1.68 18.89 -0.18
CA LYS A 170 2.78 18.53 -1.06
C LYS A 170 2.37 17.43 -2.03
N PHE A 171 2.98 17.42 -3.20
CA PHE A 171 2.81 16.40 -4.23
C PHE A 171 4.15 15.80 -4.66
N ALA A 172 4.10 14.62 -5.31
CA ALA A 172 5.29 13.81 -5.56
C ALA A 172 6.35 14.54 -6.38
N ALA A 173 7.58 14.44 -5.91
CA ALA A 173 8.77 14.84 -6.63
C ALA A 173 9.03 13.87 -7.79
N ALA A 174 9.23 14.38 -8.98
CA ALA A 174 9.75 13.73 -10.17
C ALA A 174 9.05 12.41 -10.63
N GLY A 175 8.31 12.54 -11.64
CA GLY A 175 7.72 11.51 -12.51
C GLY A 175 6.91 12.25 -13.56
N PRO A 176 6.40 11.60 -14.62
CA PRO A 176 5.56 12.29 -15.56
C PRO A 176 4.40 12.91 -14.80
N SER A 177 4.42 14.21 -14.73
CA SER A 177 3.54 15.16 -14.06
C SER A 177 2.32 14.55 -13.38
N ARG A 178 2.41 14.38 -12.06
CA ARG A 178 1.25 13.98 -11.23
C ARG A 178 0.38 15.18 -10.86
N GLU A 179 0.80 16.37 -11.27
CA GLU A 179 0.02 17.60 -11.15
C GLU A 179 -0.47 18.07 -12.51
N SER A 180 -1.56 18.81 -12.51
CA SER A 180 -2.07 19.56 -13.65
C SER A 180 -2.46 20.95 -13.16
N VAL A 181 -1.83 21.97 -13.67
CA VAL A 181 -2.11 23.36 -13.31
C VAL A 181 -3.03 23.97 -14.36
N TYR A 182 -4.00 24.74 -13.90
CA TYR A 182 -4.99 25.38 -14.76
C TYR A 182 -5.03 26.88 -14.52
N TYR A 183 -5.14 27.61 -15.61
CA TYR A 183 -5.33 29.05 -15.65
C TYR A 183 -6.59 29.38 -16.45
N ASN A 184 -7.58 29.98 -15.80
CA ASN A 184 -8.87 30.30 -16.40
C ASN A 184 -9.54 29.13 -17.15
N GLY A 185 -9.36 27.90 -16.66
CA GLY A 185 -9.93 26.67 -17.25
C GLY A 185 -9.06 26.00 -18.32
N VAL A 186 -7.93 26.61 -18.69
CA VAL A 186 -6.97 26.03 -19.64
C VAL A 186 -5.86 25.34 -18.85
N GLN A 187 -5.57 24.07 -19.19
CA GLN A 187 -4.44 23.35 -18.63
C GLN A 187 -3.14 23.94 -19.17
N LEU A 188 -2.21 24.20 -18.28
CA LEU A 188 -0.89 24.75 -18.60
C LEU A 188 0.14 23.63 -18.79
N GLU A 189 1.23 23.95 -19.50
CA GLU A 189 2.35 23.06 -19.75
C GLU A 189 3.46 23.26 -18.71
N ALA A 190 3.88 22.17 -18.06
CA ALA A 190 4.98 22.19 -17.09
C ALA A 190 6.35 22.16 -17.76
N GLY A 191 7.33 22.82 -17.17
CA GLY A 191 8.73 22.73 -17.56
C GLY A 191 9.44 24.06 -17.77
N ALA A 192 10.74 24.00 -17.77
CA ALA A 192 11.56 25.20 -18.01
C ALA A 192 11.32 25.74 -19.44
N GLY A 193 10.88 27.01 -19.53
CA GLY A 193 10.51 27.65 -20.79
C GLY A 193 9.07 27.48 -21.25
N ASN A 194 8.28 26.64 -20.52
CA ASN A 194 6.84 26.48 -20.69
C ASN A 194 6.08 27.40 -19.72
N ASP A 195 4.80 27.10 -19.44
CA ASP A 195 3.95 28.02 -18.69
C ASP A 195 4.29 28.12 -17.20
N TYR A 196 4.80 27.02 -16.60
CA TYR A 196 5.17 26.99 -15.19
C TYR A 196 6.27 25.97 -14.88
N THR A 197 6.90 26.18 -13.74
CA THR A 197 7.77 25.18 -13.09
C THR A 197 7.30 24.92 -11.67
N VAL A 198 7.72 23.77 -11.09
CA VAL A 198 7.44 23.40 -9.70
C VAL A 198 8.73 23.43 -8.89
N SER A 199 8.62 23.74 -7.59
CA SER A 199 9.74 23.70 -6.65
C SER A 199 9.31 23.24 -5.27
N GLU A 200 10.29 22.85 -4.44
CA GLU A 200 10.11 22.37 -3.09
C GLU A 200 10.46 23.49 -2.10
N SER A 201 9.53 23.94 -1.26
CA SER A 201 9.80 24.96 -0.24
C SER A 201 10.60 24.44 0.96
N GLY A 202 10.55 23.12 1.20
CA GLY A 202 11.21 22.48 2.35
C GLY A 202 12.62 21.94 2.08
N GLY A 203 13.18 22.17 0.89
CA GLY A 203 14.46 21.61 0.47
C GLY A 203 14.31 20.32 -0.35
N PRO A 204 15.44 19.77 -0.85
CA PRO A 204 15.43 18.62 -1.75
C PRO A 204 14.71 17.38 -1.17
N SER A 205 13.90 16.73 -2.01
CA SER A 205 13.16 15.49 -1.66
C SER A 205 12.09 15.63 -0.57
N THR A 206 11.62 16.87 -0.31
CA THR A 206 10.52 17.09 0.66
C THR A 206 9.14 17.10 0.02
N GLY A 207 9.05 16.94 -1.29
CA GLY A 207 7.83 17.05 -2.09
C GLY A 207 7.55 18.46 -2.57
N PHE A 208 7.02 18.57 -3.79
CA PHE A 208 6.70 19.85 -4.41
C PHE A 208 5.47 20.47 -3.76
N ASP A 209 5.49 21.78 -3.60
CA ASP A 209 4.38 22.57 -3.07
C ASP A 209 4.28 23.95 -3.70
N THR A 210 5.24 24.32 -4.52
CA THR A 210 5.35 25.67 -5.10
C THR A 210 5.26 25.61 -6.62
N ILE A 211 4.39 26.45 -7.19
CA ILE A 211 4.17 26.63 -8.62
C ILE A 211 4.72 28.00 -8.99
N ASN A 212 5.65 28.04 -9.93
CA ASN A 212 6.24 29.30 -10.45
C ASN A 212 5.81 29.49 -11.90
N PHE A 213 4.89 30.42 -12.15
CA PHE A 213 4.47 30.81 -13.50
C PHE A 213 5.50 31.68 -14.18
N ILE A 214 5.62 31.59 -15.51
CA ILE A 214 6.43 32.52 -16.32
C ILE A 214 5.74 33.87 -16.52
N PHE A 215 4.47 34.01 -16.14
CA PHE A 215 3.66 35.21 -16.22
C PHE A 215 2.96 35.48 -14.87
N ALA A 216 2.50 36.69 -14.66
CA ALA A 216 1.77 37.05 -13.45
C ALA A 216 0.25 37.04 -13.73
N PRO A 217 -0.54 36.13 -13.07
CA PRO A 217 -2.00 36.13 -13.14
C PRO A 217 -2.58 37.47 -12.68
N LYS A 218 -3.56 38.02 -13.41
CA LYS A 218 -4.17 39.33 -13.15
C LYS A 218 -5.36 39.20 -12.19
N VAL A 219 -5.74 40.30 -11.57
CA VAL A 219 -6.92 40.38 -10.73
C VAL A 219 -8.16 39.87 -11.51
N GLY A 220 -8.83 38.89 -10.92
CA GLY A 220 -9.99 38.24 -11.53
C GLY A 220 -9.69 36.92 -12.21
N ASP A 221 -8.43 36.61 -12.49
CA ASP A 221 -8.02 35.32 -13.01
C ASP A 221 -8.19 34.22 -11.95
N LYS A 222 -8.35 32.99 -12.43
CA LYS A 222 -8.49 31.80 -11.60
C LYS A 222 -7.34 30.85 -11.86
N VAL A 223 -6.65 30.47 -10.78
CA VAL A 223 -5.59 29.47 -10.81
C VAL A 223 -5.92 28.34 -9.84
N TRP A 224 -5.79 27.11 -10.29
CA TRP A 224 -5.97 25.91 -9.46
C TRP A 224 -5.10 24.77 -9.95
N ILE A 225 -4.96 23.77 -9.11
CA ILE A 225 -4.15 22.59 -9.36
C ILE A 225 -4.94 21.31 -9.07
N ASP A 226 -4.75 20.33 -9.92
CA ASP A 226 -5.12 18.94 -9.67
C ASP A 226 -3.85 18.16 -9.39
N PHE A 227 -3.78 17.44 -8.28
CA PHE A 227 -2.59 16.66 -7.94
C PHE A 227 -2.88 15.48 -7.04
N GLU A 228 -1.93 14.57 -6.96
CA GLU A 228 -1.90 13.51 -5.97
C GLU A 228 -1.01 13.93 -4.80
N PRO A 229 -1.55 14.08 -3.57
CA PRO A 229 -0.74 14.49 -2.44
C PRO A 229 0.28 13.41 -2.08
N THR A 230 1.47 13.83 -1.64
CA THR A 230 2.41 12.98 -0.91
C THR A 230 2.03 12.99 0.56
N SER A 231 2.12 11.83 1.19
CA SER A 231 1.96 11.69 2.63
C SER A 231 3.14 12.30 3.39
#